data_a8538a7ca4405aad5214508b5045996a
#
_entry.id   a8538a7ca4405aad5214508b5045996a
#
_cell.length_a   1.000
_cell.length_b   1.000
_cell.length_c   1.000
_cell.angle_alpha   90.00
_cell.angle_beta   90.00
_cell.angle_gamma   90.00
#
_symmetry.space_group_name_H-M   'P 1'
#
loop_
_entity.id
_entity.type
_entity.pdbx_description
1 polymer ?
#
loop_
_entity_poly.entity_id
_entity_poly.type
_entity_poly.pdbx_seq_one_letter_code
_entity_poly.pdbx_strand_id
1 'polypeptide(L)'
;MKKIIATTNAPAAIGPYSQAIDCGSFLVTSGQVPFDPATGGFVPGGITEQTRQVLTNIKAILEAAGLTMDNVVKTTVFLQSMGDFAAMNAVYAEFFTEGQYPARSAVEVGALPRGALVEIETIC
;
A
#
# COMPACT_ATOMS: atom_id res chain seq x y z
N MET A 1 -16.52 13.56 -11.04
CA MET A 1 -16.34 14.18 -9.72
C MET A 1 -15.60 13.23 -8.80
N LYS A 2 -14.62 13.69 -8.09
CA LYS A 2 -13.85 12.83 -7.17
C LYS A 2 -14.53 12.72 -5.81
N LYS A 3 -14.39 11.55 -5.20
CA LYS A 3 -14.84 11.29 -3.83
C LYS A 3 -13.64 10.91 -2.98
N ILE A 4 -13.49 11.56 -1.83
CA ILE A 4 -12.40 11.27 -0.91
C ILE A 4 -12.77 10.03 -0.09
N ILE A 5 -11.82 9.09 0.01
CA ILE A 5 -11.93 7.91 0.85
C ILE A 5 -11.03 8.09 2.06
N ALA A 6 -11.58 7.84 3.24
CA ALA A 6 -10.83 7.91 4.49
C ALA A 6 -11.32 6.83 5.45
N THR A 7 -10.40 6.27 6.22
CA THR A 7 -10.71 5.25 7.24
C THR A 7 -9.73 5.34 8.39
N THR A 8 -10.20 5.02 9.60
CA THR A 8 -9.34 4.91 10.78
C THR A 8 -8.65 3.54 10.86
N ASN A 9 -8.99 2.61 9.97
CA ASN A 9 -8.35 1.29 9.89
C ASN A 9 -7.04 1.30 9.09
N ALA A 10 -6.66 2.46 8.58
CA ALA A 10 -5.36 2.71 7.95
C ALA A 10 -4.78 3.99 8.54
N PRO A 11 -3.46 4.23 8.38
CA PRO A 11 -2.83 5.43 8.92
C PRO A 11 -3.50 6.71 8.40
N ALA A 12 -3.79 7.65 9.31
CA ALA A 12 -4.37 8.92 8.93
C ALA A 12 -3.40 9.71 8.02
N ALA A 13 -3.96 10.49 7.11
CA ALA A 13 -3.18 11.40 6.30
C ALA A 13 -2.60 12.50 7.20
N ILE A 14 -1.27 12.58 7.24
CA ILE A 14 -0.53 13.53 8.10
C ILE A 14 -0.05 14.75 7.33
N GLY A 15 -0.59 15.00 6.16
CA GLY A 15 -0.22 16.12 5.30
C GLY A 15 -1.37 16.49 4.37
N PRO A 16 -1.10 17.34 3.37
CA PRO A 16 -2.11 17.78 2.42
C PRO A 16 -2.41 16.74 1.35
N TYR A 17 -2.90 15.55 1.77
CA TYR A 17 -3.27 14.47 0.86
C TYR A 17 -4.41 13.63 1.44
N SER A 18 -5.07 12.85 0.60
CA SER A 18 -6.10 11.90 0.98
C SER A 18 -5.54 10.49 0.95
N GLN A 19 -6.10 9.59 1.75
CA GLN A 19 -5.70 8.17 1.70
C GLN A 19 -6.00 7.56 0.34
N ALA A 20 -7.15 7.89 -0.24
CA ALA A 20 -7.51 7.47 -1.60
C ALA A 20 -8.54 8.41 -2.20
N ILE A 21 -8.64 8.37 -3.53
CA ILE A 21 -9.62 9.12 -4.31
C ILE A 21 -10.37 8.15 -5.20
N ASP A 22 -11.70 8.18 -5.09
CA ASP A 22 -12.58 7.49 -6.03
C ASP A 22 -12.91 8.45 -7.16
N CYS A 23 -12.48 8.08 -8.37
CA CYS A 23 -12.66 8.88 -9.59
C CYS A 23 -13.89 8.46 -10.39
N GLY A 24 -14.71 7.56 -9.88
CA GLY A 24 -15.89 7.00 -10.56
C GLY A 24 -15.56 5.70 -11.28
N SER A 25 -14.79 5.77 -12.36
CA SER A 25 -14.41 4.58 -13.13
C SER A 25 -13.20 3.84 -12.56
N PHE A 26 -12.39 4.50 -11.72
CA PHE A 26 -11.26 3.89 -11.03
C PHE A 26 -10.98 4.62 -9.72
N LEU A 27 -10.16 4.00 -8.87
CA LEU A 27 -9.76 4.54 -7.58
C LEU A 27 -8.24 4.53 -7.49
N VAL A 28 -7.67 5.57 -6.90
CA VAL A 28 -6.23 5.65 -6.66
C VAL A 28 -5.96 5.81 -5.17
N THR A 29 -4.97 5.09 -4.65
CA THR A 29 -4.51 5.29 -3.27
C THR A 29 -3.24 6.12 -3.26
N SER A 30 -3.07 6.88 -2.20
CA SER A 30 -1.75 7.42 -1.87
C SER A 30 -0.79 6.28 -1.55
N GLY A 31 0.50 6.52 -1.69
CA GLY A 31 1.52 5.57 -1.25
C GLY A 31 1.38 5.27 0.24
N GLN A 32 1.37 3.99 0.58
CA GLN A 32 1.30 3.54 1.96
C GLN A 32 2.67 3.10 2.43
N VAL A 33 3.07 3.61 3.59
CA VAL A 33 4.26 3.21 4.34
C VAL A 33 3.82 2.37 5.55
N PRO A 34 4.74 1.63 6.21
CA PRO A 34 4.34 0.60 7.17
C PRO A 34 3.91 1.12 8.55
N PHE A 35 3.18 2.23 8.61
CA PHE A 35 2.58 2.68 9.87
C PHE A 35 1.47 1.73 10.31
N ASP A 36 1.48 1.38 11.58
CA ASP A 36 0.39 0.67 12.23
C ASP A 36 -0.61 1.71 12.73
N PRO A 37 -1.86 1.72 12.25
CA PRO A 37 -2.85 2.71 12.68
C PRO A 37 -3.21 2.61 14.16
N ALA A 38 -2.98 1.47 14.80
CA ALA A 38 -3.25 1.27 16.22
C ALA A 38 -2.22 2.00 17.10
N THR A 39 -0.98 2.14 16.65
CA THR A 39 0.10 2.75 17.44
C THR A 39 0.56 4.10 16.91
N GLY A 40 0.32 4.37 15.63
CA GLY A 40 0.81 5.58 14.95
C GLY A 40 2.28 5.52 14.56
N GLY A 41 2.99 4.44 14.89
CA GLY A 41 4.39 4.23 14.52
C GLY A 41 4.53 3.10 13.51
N PHE A 42 5.76 2.87 13.05
CA PHE A 42 6.04 1.74 12.16
C PHE A 42 5.85 0.42 12.90
N VAL A 43 5.33 -0.58 12.19
CA VAL A 43 5.29 -1.95 12.69
C VAL A 43 6.73 -2.42 12.99
N PRO A 44 6.95 -3.17 14.09
CA PRO A 44 8.26 -3.74 14.36
C PRO A 44 8.62 -4.79 13.32
N GLY A 45 9.92 -4.92 13.03
CA GLY A 45 10.45 -5.95 12.13
C GLY A 45 11.08 -5.36 10.88
N GLY A 46 11.36 -6.23 9.92
CA GLY A 46 12.03 -5.91 8.68
C GLY A 46 11.08 -5.83 7.49
N ILE A 47 11.62 -6.18 6.32
CA ILE A 47 10.88 -6.07 5.06
C ILE A 47 9.60 -6.91 5.04
N THR A 48 9.61 -8.11 5.61
CA THR A 48 8.44 -8.99 5.65
C THR A 48 7.29 -8.33 6.43
N GLU A 49 7.56 -7.88 7.64
CA GLU A 49 6.56 -7.23 8.51
C GLU A 49 6.10 -5.90 7.91
N GLN A 50 7.03 -5.12 7.37
CA GLN A 50 6.69 -3.84 6.76
C GLN A 50 5.82 -4.00 5.51
N THR A 51 6.14 -4.96 4.64
CA THR A 51 5.31 -5.24 3.46
C THR A 51 3.91 -5.68 3.85
N ARG A 52 3.80 -6.53 4.85
CA ARG A 52 2.50 -6.99 5.35
C ARG A 52 1.67 -5.83 5.88
N GLN A 53 2.28 -4.93 6.62
CA GLN A 53 1.58 -3.77 7.15
C GLN A 53 1.13 -2.81 6.04
N VAL A 54 1.98 -2.54 5.07
CA VAL A 54 1.64 -1.69 3.93
C VAL A 54 0.43 -2.23 3.18
N LEU A 55 0.44 -3.52 2.86
CA LEU A 55 -0.66 -4.15 2.12
C LEU A 55 -1.93 -4.26 2.96
N THR A 56 -1.79 -4.46 4.27
CA THR A 56 -2.92 -4.43 5.20
C THR A 56 -3.57 -3.04 5.22
N ASN A 57 -2.76 -1.98 5.21
CA ASN A 57 -3.26 -0.61 5.15
C ASN A 57 -4.02 -0.35 3.85
N ILE A 58 -3.46 -0.79 2.72
CA ILE A 58 -4.12 -0.66 1.41
C ILE A 58 -5.46 -1.41 1.42
N LYS A 59 -5.48 -2.64 1.92
CA LYS A 59 -6.70 -3.44 2.01
C LYS A 59 -7.78 -2.72 2.82
N ALA A 60 -7.42 -2.12 3.95
CA ALA A 60 -8.36 -1.37 4.77
C ALA A 60 -8.94 -0.16 4.02
N ILE A 61 -8.11 0.56 3.27
CA ILE A 61 -8.56 1.69 2.46
C ILE A 61 -9.53 1.23 1.37
N LEU A 62 -9.22 0.13 0.67
CA LEU A 62 -10.09 -0.41 -0.37
C LEU A 62 -11.43 -0.88 0.22
N GLU A 63 -11.41 -1.54 1.37
CA GLU A 63 -12.64 -1.97 2.05
C GLU A 63 -13.52 -0.78 2.42
N ALA A 64 -12.94 0.33 2.83
CA ALA A 64 -13.70 1.56 3.09
C ALA A 64 -14.39 2.11 1.84
N ALA A 65 -13.89 1.78 0.67
CA ALA A 65 -14.48 2.16 -0.62
C ALA A 65 -15.40 1.06 -1.20
N GLY A 66 -15.60 -0.04 -0.46
CA GLY A 66 -16.42 -1.17 -0.93
C GLY A 66 -15.70 -2.07 -1.92
N LEU A 67 -14.36 -2.03 -1.96
CA LEU A 67 -13.54 -2.81 -2.88
C LEU A 67 -12.72 -3.86 -2.13
N THR A 68 -12.15 -4.78 -2.90
CA THR A 68 -11.22 -5.80 -2.39
C THR A 68 -9.89 -5.71 -3.12
N MET A 69 -8.91 -6.48 -2.68
CA MET A 69 -7.61 -6.54 -3.35
C MET A 69 -7.71 -7.07 -4.78
N ASP A 70 -8.76 -7.83 -5.11
CA ASP A 70 -8.99 -8.31 -6.49
C ASP A 70 -9.38 -7.18 -7.46
N ASN A 71 -9.76 -6.02 -6.95
CA ASN A 71 -10.04 -4.85 -7.77
C ASN A 71 -8.79 -4.07 -8.17
N VAL A 72 -7.63 -4.38 -7.57
CA VAL A 72 -6.38 -3.68 -7.88
C VAL A 72 -5.92 -4.06 -9.28
N VAL A 73 -5.70 -3.06 -10.14
CA VAL A 73 -5.24 -3.29 -11.51
C VAL A 73 -3.78 -2.93 -11.70
N LYS A 74 -3.23 -2.05 -10.86
CA LYS A 74 -1.83 -1.64 -10.94
C LYS A 74 -1.30 -1.31 -9.56
N THR A 75 -0.07 -1.77 -9.28
CA THR A 75 0.70 -1.33 -8.12
C THR A 75 2.04 -0.76 -8.56
N THR A 76 2.56 0.17 -7.77
CA THR A 76 3.95 0.61 -7.85
C THR A 76 4.58 0.36 -6.48
N VAL A 77 5.65 -0.42 -6.47
CA VAL A 77 6.37 -0.79 -5.25
C VAL A 77 7.70 -0.05 -5.24
N PHE A 78 7.90 0.75 -4.19
CA PHE A 78 9.15 1.48 -3.96
C PHE A 78 9.90 0.78 -2.84
N LEU A 79 11.14 0.36 -3.10
CA LEU A 79 11.99 -0.33 -2.13
C LEU A 79 13.20 0.52 -1.77
N GLN A 80 13.61 0.48 -0.52
CA GLN A 80 14.87 1.06 -0.09
C GLN A 80 16.06 0.27 -0.66
N SER A 81 15.88 -1.05 -0.85
CA SER A 81 16.90 -1.92 -1.41
C SER A 81 16.27 -3.02 -2.25
N MET A 82 16.76 -3.22 -3.46
CA MET A 82 16.32 -4.34 -4.30
C MET A 82 16.75 -5.70 -3.73
N GLY A 83 17.67 -5.71 -2.77
CA GLY A 83 17.99 -6.94 -2.03
C GLY A 83 16.80 -7.49 -1.25
N ASP A 84 15.79 -6.66 -0.96
CA ASP A 84 14.56 -7.05 -0.26
C ASP A 84 13.45 -7.54 -1.21
N PHE A 85 13.71 -7.57 -2.51
CA PHE A 85 12.68 -7.85 -3.51
C PHE A 85 12.03 -9.22 -3.32
N ALA A 86 12.82 -10.27 -3.12
CA ALA A 86 12.30 -11.64 -2.95
C ALA A 86 11.43 -11.77 -1.69
N ALA A 87 11.86 -11.18 -0.58
CA ALA A 87 11.09 -11.23 0.67
C ALA A 87 9.79 -10.41 0.56
N MET A 88 9.85 -9.25 -0.10
CA MET A 88 8.66 -8.45 -0.40
C MET A 88 7.68 -9.25 -1.26
N ASN A 89 8.16 -9.89 -2.34
CA ASN A 89 7.32 -10.68 -3.23
C ASN A 89 6.58 -11.82 -2.51
N ALA A 90 7.22 -12.47 -1.56
CA ALA A 90 6.61 -13.57 -0.83
C ALA A 90 5.37 -13.10 -0.05
N VAL A 91 5.45 -11.93 0.59
CA VAL A 91 4.31 -11.35 1.31
C VAL A 91 3.27 -10.79 0.33
N TYR A 92 3.74 -10.10 -0.70
CA TYR A 92 2.87 -9.50 -1.73
C TYR A 92 1.93 -10.56 -2.33
N ALA A 93 2.46 -11.74 -2.65
CA ALA A 93 1.67 -12.83 -3.22
C ALA A 93 0.53 -13.30 -2.30
N GLU A 94 0.66 -13.14 -0.98
CA GLU A 94 -0.38 -13.54 -0.02
C GLU A 94 -1.63 -12.66 -0.11
N PHE A 95 -1.52 -11.46 -0.66
CA PHE A 95 -2.62 -10.48 -0.68
C PHE A 95 -3.42 -10.51 -1.97
N PHE A 96 -2.99 -11.24 -2.99
CA PHE A 96 -3.64 -11.30 -4.29
C PHE A 96 -3.97 -12.72 -4.68
N THR A 97 -4.97 -12.87 -5.55
CA THR A 97 -5.38 -14.18 -6.06
C THR A 97 -4.43 -14.60 -7.18
N GLU A 98 -3.88 -15.81 -7.08
CA GLU A 98 -3.04 -16.38 -8.14
C GLU A 98 -3.78 -16.39 -9.47
N GLY A 99 -3.10 -15.99 -10.53
CA GLY A 99 -3.68 -15.86 -11.87
C GLY A 99 -4.41 -14.54 -12.10
N GLN A 100 -4.55 -13.70 -11.06
CA GLN A 100 -5.23 -12.40 -11.15
C GLN A 100 -4.38 -11.28 -10.56
N TYR A 101 -3.07 -11.40 -10.63
CA TYR A 101 -2.17 -10.37 -10.11
C TYR A 101 -2.33 -9.06 -10.89
N PRO A 102 -2.27 -7.91 -10.19
CA PRO A 102 -2.25 -6.62 -10.88
C PRO A 102 -0.96 -6.44 -11.69
N ALA A 103 -0.99 -5.55 -12.65
CA ALA A 103 0.25 -5.06 -13.27
C ALA A 103 1.10 -4.38 -12.19
N ARG A 104 2.43 -4.46 -12.31
CA ARG A 104 3.31 -3.93 -11.27
C ARG A 104 4.61 -3.38 -11.85
N SER A 105 5.08 -2.29 -11.25
CA SER A 105 6.46 -1.84 -11.35
C SER A 105 7.06 -1.87 -9.95
N ALA A 106 8.32 -2.29 -9.83
CA ALA A 106 9.04 -2.29 -8.56
C ALA A 106 10.42 -1.71 -8.79
N VAL A 107 10.80 -0.72 -7.98
CA VAL A 107 12.05 0.01 -8.14
C VAL A 107 12.72 0.27 -6.81
N GLU A 108 14.04 0.38 -6.81
CA GLU A 108 14.80 0.89 -5.67
C GLU A 108 14.83 2.42 -5.75
N VAL A 109 14.67 3.09 -4.62
CA VAL A 109 14.67 4.55 -4.52
C VAL A 109 15.75 5.03 -3.58
N GLY A 110 16.07 6.32 -3.66
CA GLY A 110 17.11 6.93 -2.84
C GLY A 110 16.77 6.95 -1.36
N ALA A 111 15.51 7.21 -1.01
CA ALA A 111 15.04 7.23 0.37
C ALA A 111 13.52 7.13 0.40
N LEU A 112 12.99 6.61 1.50
CA LEU A 112 11.55 6.55 1.76
C LEU A 112 11.22 7.31 3.05
N PRO A 113 9.97 7.78 3.21
CA PRO A 113 9.57 8.50 4.40
C PRO A 113 9.89 7.72 5.68
N ARG A 114 10.47 8.41 6.66
CA ARG A 114 10.80 7.86 7.97
C ARG A 114 11.66 6.59 7.96
N GLY A 115 12.47 6.42 6.92
CA GLY A 115 13.32 5.24 6.81
C GLY A 115 12.56 3.95 6.52
N ALA A 116 11.38 4.01 5.93
CA ALA A 116 10.64 2.83 5.51
C ALA A 116 11.47 2.00 4.53
N LEU A 117 11.29 0.69 4.57
CA LEU A 117 11.92 -0.23 3.63
C LEU A 117 11.09 -0.43 2.38
N VAL A 118 9.80 -0.12 2.43
CA VAL A 118 8.86 -0.32 1.34
C VAL A 118 7.73 0.70 1.40
N GLU A 119 7.29 1.13 0.23
CA GLU A 119 6.09 1.94 0.03
C GLU A 119 5.37 1.42 -1.20
N ILE A 120 4.04 1.34 -1.16
CA ILE A 120 3.24 0.84 -2.28
C ILE A 120 2.06 1.78 -2.52
N GLU A 121 1.81 2.08 -3.78
CA GLU A 121 0.60 2.79 -4.23
C GLU A 121 -0.18 1.90 -5.20
N THR A 122 -1.49 2.15 -5.34
CA THR A 122 -2.34 1.31 -6.17
C THR A 122 -3.30 2.12 -7.03
N ILE A 123 -3.69 1.51 -8.13
CA ILE A 123 -4.83 1.92 -8.96
C ILE A 123 -5.80 0.73 -9.00
N CYS A 124 -7.07 1.00 -8.77
CA CYS A 124 -8.12 -0.03 -8.73
C CYS A 124 -9.20 0.25 -9.76
#